data_127fbc62c8cb03c13405c2e73af9c180
#
_entry.id   127fbc62c8cb03c13405c2e73af9c180
#
_cell.length_a   1.000
_cell.length_b   1.000
_cell.length_c   1.000
_cell.angle_alpha   90.00
_cell.angle_beta   90.00
_cell.angle_gamma   90.00
#
_symmetry.space_group_name_H-M   'P 1'
#
loop_
_entity.id
_entity.type
_entity.pdbx_description
1 polymer ?
#
loop_
_entity_poly.entity_id
_entity_poly.type
_entity_poly.pdbx_seq_one_letter_code
_entity_poly.pdbx_strand_id
1 'polypeptide(L)'
;MDKKFDIIIYGATGFTGQLCAKYLNKNANDINWAIAGRNRGKLEDLKNRLSLDVDIFIADSDDNKALDEITKNTKVVLSTAGPFHRYSSNLVKSCVKNFSHYVDITGEFFWIRDMIDLHHEEASSKGIRIIPACGYDSIPSDLGTFFASSKINGPVKRIESFHAGQGGVSGGTTETGFSMGDLKLGKKMNDPYVLNPENSVSKEQKALGSDSVGLKKNKSLNSWTGPFIMAVSNTRVVRRSAALLDLNQGGYGENFTYQEHAFYKKFKTALLVTFLTLLFGLILRTPIRKLIRPLLPKPGEGPSEETMKNGFFDSFFTAELDNGEKKLFRVHGKGDPGYKVTSKFVCESALTLIKENDKLPGGKEYGGVLTPATGLGQPLIDRLSLNGVNFEGPL
;
A
#
# COMPACT_ATOMS: atom_id res chain seq x y z
N MET A 1 -0.21 -3.71 -28.32
CA MET A 1 0.69 -4.89 -28.42
C MET A 1 0.07 -6.01 -27.62
N ASP A 2 -0.02 -7.17 -28.23
CA ASP A 2 -0.57 -8.35 -27.52
C ASP A 2 0.53 -8.90 -26.59
N LYS A 3 0.29 -8.83 -25.27
CA LYS A 3 1.25 -9.25 -24.25
C LYS A 3 0.90 -10.68 -23.82
N LYS A 4 1.93 -11.56 -23.74
CA LYS A 4 1.77 -12.98 -23.43
C LYS A 4 1.15 -13.24 -22.07
N PHE A 5 1.53 -12.43 -21.05
CA PHE A 5 1.09 -12.62 -19.67
C PHE A 5 0.21 -11.47 -19.22
N ASP A 6 -0.80 -11.78 -18.43
CA ASP A 6 -1.61 -10.80 -17.73
C ASP A 6 -0.84 -10.20 -16.54
N ILE A 7 -0.21 -11.07 -15.73
CA ILE A 7 0.54 -10.66 -14.54
C ILE A 7 1.90 -11.36 -14.48
N ILE A 8 2.97 -10.64 -14.17
CA ILE A 8 4.24 -11.23 -13.73
C ILE A 8 4.54 -10.76 -12.30
N ILE A 9 4.75 -11.74 -11.38
CA ILE A 9 5.16 -11.47 -10.01
C ILE A 9 6.68 -11.32 -9.98
N TYR A 10 7.18 -10.09 -9.76
CA TYR A 10 8.59 -9.81 -9.56
C TYR A 10 8.94 -9.86 -8.07
N GLY A 11 10.01 -10.60 -7.72
CA GLY A 11 10.35 -10.90 -6.33
C GLY A 11 9.58 -12.10 -5.75
N ALA A 12 9.12 -13.01 -6.59
CA ALA A 12 8.28 -14.16 -6.23
C ALA A 12 8.89 -15.07 -5.14
N THR A 13 10.21 -15.13 -5.00
CA THR A 13 10.90 -15.95 -3.98
C THR A 13 10.93 -15.32 -2.59
N GLY A 14 10.56 -14.05 -2.44
CA GLY A 14 10.40 -13.37 -1.15
C GLY A 14 9.18 -13.89 -0.38
N PHE A 15 9.12 -13.63 0.94
CA PHE A 15 8.02 -14.12 1.78
C PHE A 15 6.64 -13.75 1.22
N THR A 16 6.40 -12.47 0.95
CA THR A 16 5.12 -12.00 0.38
C THR A 16 4.93 -12.47 -1.06
N GLY A 17 6.00 -12.55 -1.86
CA GLY A 17 5.95 -13.05 -3.25
C GLY A 17 5.44 -14.48 -3.35
N GLN A 18 5.87 -15.36 -2.43
CA GLN A 18 5.38 -16.74 -2.34
C GLN A 18 3.89 -16.80 -1.98
N LEU A 19 3.42 -15.90 -1.09
CA LEU A 19 2.00 -15.79 -0.76
C LEU A 19 1.18 -15.28 -1.95
N CYS A 20 1.72 -14.33 -2.73
CA CYS A 20 1.09 -13.87 -3.97
C CYS A 20 0.99 -15.01 -5.00
N ALA A 21 2.07 -15.77 -5.20
CA ALA A 21 2.04 -16.94 -6.09
C ALA A 21 1.00 -17.99 -5.65
N LYS A 22 0.95 -18.31 -4.34
CA LYS A 22 -0.08 -19.19 -3.76
C LYS A 22 -1.49 -18.63 -3.96
N TYR A 23 -1.66 -17.31 -3.84
CA TYR A 23 -2.96 -16.64 -4.03
C TYR A 23 -3.43 -16.73 -5.48
N LEU A 24 -2.60 -16.34 -6.45
CA LEU A 24 -2.95 -16.40 -7.87
C LEU A 24 -3.20 -17.83 -8.34
N ASN A 25 -2.38 -18.79 -7.95
CA ASN A 25 -2.57 -20.21 -8.28
C ASN A 25 -3.93 -20.75 -7.82
N LYS A 26 -4.46 -20.24 -6.70
CA LYS A 26 -5.76 -20.67 -6.18
C LYS A 26 -6.95 -19.94 -6.77
N ASN A 27 -6.81 -18.64 -7.07
CA ASN A 27 -7.95 -17.74 -7.28
C ASN A 27 -7.99 -17.09 -8.66
N ALA A 28 -7.05 -17.41 -9.56
CA ALA A 28 -6.88 -16.74 -10.84
C ALA A 28 -6.56 -17.73 -11.98
N ASN A 29 -7.36 -18.79 -12.09
CA ASN A 29 -7.16 -19.85 -13.09
C ASN A 29 -7.49 -19.40 -14.53
N ASP A 30 -8.13 -18.26 -14.68
CA ASP A 30 -8.58 -17.68 -15.95
C ASP A 30 -7.65 -16.61 -16.50
N ILE A 31 -6.46 -16.43 -15.91
CA ILE A 31 -5.43 -15.52 -16.38
C ILE A 31 -4.11 -16.23 -16.64
N ASN A 32 -3.33 -15.67 -17.56
CA ASN A 32 -1.98 -16.15 -17.85
C ASN A 32 -0.96 -15.35 -17.01
N TRP A 33 -0.21 -16.02 -16.15
CA TRP A 33 0.74 -15.35 -15.25
C TRP A 33 2.07 -16.08 -15.15
N ALA A 34 3.11 -15.38 -14.66
CA ALA A 34 4.44 -15.92 -14.51
C ALA A 34 5.12 -15.41 -13.24
N ILE A 35 6.24 -16.00 -12.85
CA ILE A 35 7.06 -15.60 -11.72
C ILE A 35 8.43 -15.11 -12.20
N ALA A 36 8.95 -14.08 -11.49
CA ALA A 36 10.23 -13.49 -11.81
C ALA A 36 11.08 -13.22 -10.57
N GLY A 37 12.40 -13.22 -10.76
CA GLY A 37 13.37 -12.91 -9.71
C GLY A 37 14.80 -13.20 -10.17
N ARG A 38 15.79 -12.93 -9.31
CA ARG A 38 17.21 -13.02 -9.68
C ARG A 38 17.82 -14.43 -9.57
N ASN A 39 17.19 -15.34 -8.85
CA ASN A 39 17.76 -16.67 -8.58
C ASN A 39 16.90 -17.78 -9.17
N ARG A 40 17.39 -18.42 -10.25
CA ARG A 40 16.70 -19.49 -10.97
C ARG A 40 16.34 -20.65 -10.07
N GLY A 41 17.28 -21.19 -9.31
CA GLY A 41 17.05 -22.37 -8.45
C GLY A 41 15.95 -22.13 -7.42
N LYS A 42 15.93 -20.95 -6.75
CA LYS A 42 14.84 -20.61 -5.82
C LYS A 42 13.47 -20.44 -6.50
N LEU A 43 13.43 -20.00 -7.76
CA LEU A 43 12.17 -19.90 -8.52
C LEU A 43 11.68 -21.28 -8.94
N GLU A 44 12.57 -22.18 -9.37
CA GLU A 44 12.27 -23.59 -9.68
C GLU A 44 11.79 -24.34 -8.42
N ASP A 45 12.47 -24.15 -7.28
CA ASP A 45 12.03 -24.69 -5.98
C ASP A 45 10.63 -24.20 -5.59
N LEU A 46 10.36 -22.92 -5.76
CA LEU A 46 9.03 -22.34 -5.51
C LEU A 46 7.97 -22.96 -6.42
N LYS A 47 8.26 -23.03 -7.73
CA LYS A 47 7.38 -23.62 -8.74
C LYS A 47 7.04 -25.06 -8.38
N ASN A 48 8.04 -25.89 -8.06
CA ASN A 48 7.86 -27.29 -7.69
C ASN A 48 7.08 -27.44 -6.38
N ARG A 49 7.44 -26.69 -5.34
CA ARG A 49 6.81 -26.78 -4.02
C ARG A 49 5.33 -26.37 -4.03
N LEU A 50 4.95 -25.41 -4.87
CA LEU A 50 3.57 -24.96 -4.99
C LEU A 50 2.83 -25.61 -6.18
N SER A 51 3.49 -26.53 -6.90
CA SER A 51 2.94 -27.21 -8.10
C SER A 51 2.39 -26.19 -9.10
N LEU A 52 3.17 -25.13 -9.39
CA LEU A 52 2.76 -24.07 -10.31
C LEU A 52 3.01 -24.51 -11.77
N ASP A 53 2.05 -24.27 -12.63
CA ASP A 53 2.22 -24.38 -14.09
C ASP A 53 2.38 -22.97 -14.69
N VAL A 54 3.57 -22.37 -14.49
CA VAL A 54 3.88 -21.00 -14.91
C VAL A 54 5.28 -20.89 -15.48
N ASP A 55 5.51 -19.88 -16.32
CA ASP A 55 6.84 -19.54 -16.83
C ASP A 55 7.69 -18.82 -15.75
N ILE A 56 9.02 -18.93 -15.92
CA ILE A 56 10.01 -18.31 -15.03
C ILE A 56 10.84 -17.28 -15.81
N PHE A 57 10.92 -16.06 -15.29
CA PHE A 57 11.81 -15.01 -15.78
C PHE A 57 12.95 -14.77 -14.78
N ILE A 58 14.19 -14.69 -15.32
CA ILE A 58 15.35 -14.37 -14.50
C ILE A 58 15.74 -12.94 -14.78
N ALA A 59 15.65 -12.08 -13.75
CA ALA A 59 16.03 -10.68 -13.84
C ALA A 59 16.55 -10.17 -12.51
N ASP A 60 17.75 -9.56 -12.52
CA ASP A 60 18.22 -8.72 -11.44
C ASP A 60 17.68 -7.30 -11.61
N SER A 61 17.56 -6.55 -10.52
CA SER A 61 17.06 -5.16 -10.50
C SER A 61 17.93 -4.18 -11.31
N ASP A 62 19.19 -4.55 -11.56
CA ASP A 62 20.13 -3.72 -12.31
C ASP A 62 20.27 -4.17 -13.78
N ASP A 63 19.66 -5.29 -14.17
CA ASP A 63 19.64 -5.77 -15.54
C ASP A 63 18.44 -5.18 -16.32
N ASN A 64 18.65 -4.01 -16.90
CA ASN A 64 17.61 -3.32 -17.68
C ASN A 64 17.08 -4.14 -18.86
N LYS A 65 17.90 -5.03 -19.47
CA LYS A 65 17.46 -5.85 -20.60
C LYS A 65 16.50 -6.94 -20.14
N ALA A 66 16.84 -7.61 -19.03
CA ALA A 66 15.97 -8.61 -18.45
C ALA A 66 14.66 -8.01 -17.88
N LEU A 67 14.71 -6.79 -17.29
CA LEU A 67 13.52 -6.07 -16.88
C LEU A 67 12.64 -5.66 -18.07
N ASP A 68 13.25 -5.20 -19.17
CA ASP A 68 12.51 -4.89 -20.41
C ASP A 68 11.85 -6.15 -21.00
N GLU A 69 12.49 -7.31 -20.91
CA GLU A 69 11.89 -8.57 -21.35
C GLU A 69 10.64 -8.93 -20.54
N ILE A 70 10.68 -8.77 -19.22
CA ILE A 70 9.51 -8.95 -18.34
C ILE A 70 8.38 -8.00 -18.77
N THR A 71 8.68 -6.70 -18.87
CA THR A 71 7.67 -5.67 -19.07
C THR A 71 7.10 -5.65 -20.49
N LYS A 72 7.85 -6.06 -21.51
CA LYS A 72 7.32 -6.27 -22.87
C LYS A 72 6.31 -7.40 -22.94
N ASN A 73 6.44 -8.41 -22.09
CA ASN A 73 5.64 -9.62 -22.12
C ASN A 73 4.43 -9.59 -21.15
N THR A 74 4.30 -8.60 -20.25
CA THR A 74 3.20 -8.59 -19.27
C THR A 74 2.36 -7.32 -19.31
N LYS A 75 1.05 -7.45 -19.07
CA LYS A 75 0.14 -6.31 -18.91
C LYS A 75 0.36 -5.61 -17.58
N VAL A 76 0.56 -6.38 -16.49
CA VAL A 76 0.76 -5.86 -15.13
C VAL A 76 1.98 -6.52 -14.49
N VAL A 77 2.88 -5.72 -13.94
CA VAL A 77 3.94 -6.17 -13.04
C VAL A 77 3.45 -6.02 -11.59
N LEU A 78 3.41 -7.12 -10.85
CA LEU A 78 3.18 -7.14 -9.41
C LEU A 78 4.53 -7.31 -8.72
N SER A 79 5.03 -6.26 -8.06
CA SER A 79 6.33 -6.29 -7.39
C SER A 79 6.21 -6.48 -5.88
N THR A 80 6.98 -7.45 -5.37
CA THR A 80 7.19 -7.68 -3.93
C THR A 80 8.67 -7.58 -3.55
N ALA A 81 9.50 -7.02 -4.44
CA ALA A 81 10.95 -6.94 -4.28
C ALA A 81 11.35 -5.67 -3.49
N GLY A 82 11.14 -5.67 -2.19
CA GLY A 82 11.61 -4.63 -1.28
C GLY A 82 13.04 -4.86 -0.76
N PRO A 83 13.73 -3.82 -0.26
CA PRO A 83 13.36 -2.40 -0.25
C PRO A 83 13.21 -1.81 -1.66
N PHE A 84 12.09 -1.10 -1.90
CA PHE A 84 11.68 -0.66 -3.24
C PHE A 84 12.61 0.42 -3.82
N HIS A 85 13.11 1.34 -2.98
CA HIS A 85 14.09 2.34 -3.41
C HIS A 85 15.40 1.74 -3.92
N ARG A 86 15.71 0.47 -3.56
CA ARG A 86 16.91 -0.23 -4.04
C ARG A 86 16.65 -1.05 -5.29
N TYR A 87 15.46 -1.66 -5.40
CA TYR A 87 15.24 -2.73 -6.38
C TYR A 87 14.14 -2.46 -7.40
N SER A 88 13.34 -1.38 -7.25
CA SER A 88 12.16 -1.21 -8.10
C SER A 88 12.19 -0.01 -9.05
N SER A 89 13.12 0.93 -8.91
CA SER A 89 13.16 2.13 -9.77
C SER A 89 13.36 1.80 -11.25
N ASN A 90 14.31 0.92 -11.59
CA ASN A 90 14.51 0.48 -12.97
C ASN A 90 13.33 -0.32 -13.52
N LEU A 91 12.65 -1.09 -12.65
CA LEU A 91 11.46 -1.87 -13.04
C LEU A 91 10.29 -0.93 -13.37
N VAL A 92 10.03 0.10 -12.56
CA VAL A 92 9.00 1.12 -12.86
C VAL A 92 9.31 1.84 -14.16
N LYS A 93 10.57 2.27 -14.37
CA LYS A 93 11.02 2.87 -15.63
C LYS A 93 10.74 1.95 -16.82
N SER A 94 11.04 0.67 -16.69
CA SER A 94 10.79 -0.33 -17.72
C SER A 94 9.29 -0.55 -17.98
N CYS A 95 8.46 -0.52 -16.93
CA CYS A 95 6.99 -0.58 -17.07
C CYS A 95 6.45 0.58 -17.90
N VAL A 96 6.83 1.81 -17.57
CA VAL A 96 6.40 3.01 -18.32
C VAL A 96 6.89 2.97 -19.77
N LYS A 97 8.15 2.57 -19.98
CA LYS A 97 8.74 2.42 -21.32
C LYS A 97 7.97 1.41 -22.18
N ASN A 98 7.60 0.26 -21.64
CA ASN A 98 7.05 -0.88 -22.37
C ASN A 98 5.52 -1.03 -22.20
N PHE A 99 4.81 0.00 -21.76
CA PHE A 99 3.35 0.03 -21.62
C PHE A 99 2.81 -1.09 -20.71
N SER A 100 3.43 -1.29 -19.55
CA SER A 100 2.93 -2.18 -18.48
C SER A 100 2.44 -1.39 -17.30
N HIS A 101 1.33 -1.79 -16.74
CA HIS A 101 0.92 -1.30 -15.42
C HIS A 101 1.80 -1.89 -14.33
N TYR A 102 1.81 -1.25 -13.16
CA TYR A 102 2.63 -1.65 -12.03
C TYR A 102 1.85 -1.53 -10.71
N VAL A 103 1.97 -2.54 -9.87
CA VAL A 103 1.48 -2.51 -8.47
C VAL A 103 2.56 -3.07 -7.54
N ASP A 104 2.62 -2.54 -6.31
CA ASP A 104 3.53 -3.03 -5.27
C ASP A 104 2.95 -2.86 -3.86
N ILE A 105 3.75 -3.22 -2.85
CA ILE A 105 3.39 -3.16 -1.43
C ILE A 105 4.31 -2.22 -0.64
N THR A 106 4.83 -1.16 -1.27
CA THR A 106 5.77 -0.25 -0.61
C THR A 106 5.10 0.62 0.45
N GLY A 107 5.80 0.82 1.58
CA GLY A 107 5.55 1.90 2.53
C GLY A 107 6.56 3.05 2.41
N GLU A 108 7.40 3.06 1.39
CA GLU A 108 8.51 4.00 1.20
C GLU A 108 8.04 5.26 0.47
N PHE A 109 7.28 6.14 1.13
CA PHE A 109 6.69 7.33 0.52
C PHE A 109 7.73 8.27 -0.13
N PHE A 110 8.95 8.33 0.38
CA PHE A 110 10.05 9.10 -0.23
C PHE A 110 10.43 8.56 -1.62
N TRP A 111 10.43 7.22 -1.80
CA TRP A 111 10.63 6.59 -3.09
C TRP A 111 9.41 6.80 -4.01
N ILE A 112 8.19 6.74 -3.47
CA ILE A 112 6.99 7.09 -4.25
C ILE A 112 7.11 8.51 -4.79
N ARG A 113 7.63 9.48 -4.00
CA ARG A 113 7.87 10.85 -4.47
C ARG A 113 8.85 10.87 -5.64
N ASP A 114 9.96 10.12 -5.55
CA ASP A 114 10.93 10.04 -6.64
C ASP A 114 10.29 9.42 -7.91
N MET A 115 9.42 8.42 -7.79
CA MET A 115 8.69 7.85 -8.94
C MET A 115 7.69 8.84 -9.53
N ILE A 116 7.03 9.65 -8.71
CA ILE A 116 6.16 10.73 -9.18
C ILE A 116 6.97 11.74 -10.01
N ASP A 117 8.09 12.22 -9.48
CA ASP A 117 8.92 13.21 -10.15
C ASP A 117 9.49 12.72 -11.49
N LEU A 118 9.84 11.43 -11.56
CA LEU A 118 10.48 10.86 -12.75
C LEU A 118 9.50 10.33 -13.80
N HIS A 119 8.32 9.90 -13.41
CA HIS A 119 7.50 9.04 -14.28
C HIS A 119 6.02 9.44 -14.36
N HIS A 120 5.52 10.38 -13.52
CA HIS A 120 4.08 10.66 -13.49
C HIS A 120 3.55 11.16 -14.84
N GLU A 121 4.22 12.14 -15.43
CA GLU A 121 3.80 12.77 -16.69
C GLU A 121 3.86 11.78 -17.87
N GLU A 122 4.98 11.04 -17.99
CA GLU A 122 5.13 10.04 -19.06
C GLU A 122 4.11 8.91 -18.92
N ALA A 123 3.91 8.39 -17.71
CA ALA A 123 2.91 7.34 -17.45
C ALA A 123 1.48 7.86 -17.71
N SER A 124 1.19 9.11 -17.35
CA SER A 124 -0.10 9.76 -17.62
C SER A 124 -0.36 9.88 -19.12
N SER A 125 0.59 10.38 -19.90
CA SER A 125 0.45 10.54 -21.35
C SER A 125 0.26 9.22 -22.10
N LYS A 126 0.67 8.10 -21.49
CA LYS A 126 0.57 6.74 -22.04
C LYS A 126 -0.62 5.94 -21.51
N GLY A 127 -1.43 6.48 -20.61
CA GLY A 127 -2.50 5.74 -19.95
C GLY A 127 -2.00 4.61 -19.04
N ILE A 128 -0.72 4.67 -18.58
CA ILE A 128 -0.12 3.63 -17.76
C ILE A 128 -0.30 3.95 -16.28
N ARG A 129 -0.82 2.98 -15.52
CA ARG A 129 -1.07 3.10 -14.08
C ARG A 129 0.09 2.49 -13.32
N ILE A 130 0.84 3.33 -12.62
CA ILE A 130 1.85 2.94 -11.64
C ILE A 130 1.24 3.17 -10.26
N ILE A 131 0.85 2.10 -9.58
CA ILE A 131 0.10 2.18 -8.32
C ILE A 131 0.90 1.54 -7.20
N PRO A 132 1.77 2.29 -6.52
CA PRO A 132 2.47 1.81 -5.34
C PRO A 132 1.53 1.68 -4.14
N ALA A 133 2.02 1.06 -3.06
CA ALA A 133 1.33 0.94 -1.77
C ALA A 133 -0.02 0.18 -1.81
N CYS A 134 -0.10 -0.89 -2.63
CA CYS A 134 -1.26 -1.78 -2.71
C CYS A 134 -1.27 -2.88 -1.63
N GLY A 135 -0.57 -2.69 -0.50
CA GLY A 135 -0.59 -3.57 0.67
C GLY A 135 -1.53 -3.08 1.77
N TYR A 136 -1.50 -3.77 2.91
CA TYR A 136 -2.25 -3.35 4.10
C TYR A 136 -1.84 -1.95 4.58
N ASP A 137 -0.62 -1.57 4.32
CA ASP A 137 -0.10 -0.27 4.75
C ASP A 137 -1.00 0.88 4.29
N SER A 138 -1.53 0.82 3.06
CA SER A 138 -2.34 1.94 2.55
C SER A 138 -3.73 1.55 2.04
N ILE A 139 -3.96 0.30 1.62
CA ILE A 139 -5.28 -0.09 1.07
C ILE A 139 -6.45 0.20 2.01
N PRO A 140 -6.46 -0.21 3.29
CA PRO A 140 -7.58 0.10 4.18
C PRO A 140 -7.77 1.60 4.39
N SER A 141 -6.67 2.35 4.53
CA SER A 141 -6.70 3.79 4.77
C SER A 141 -7.22 4.56 3.57
N ASP A 142 -6.70 4.27 2.38
CA ASP A 142 -7.00 4.98 1.15
C ASP A 142 -8.38 4.61 0.61
N LEU A 143 -8.66 3.31 0.45
CA LEU A 143 -9.99 2.86 0.00
C LEU A 143 -11.07 3.05 1.06
N GLY A 144 -10.75 2.96 2.35
CA GLY A 144 -11.70 3.25 3.43
C GLY A 144 -12.13 4.72 3.43
N THR A 145 -11.18 5.62 3.20
CA THR A 145 -11.46 7.06 3.03
C THR A 145 -12.29 7.33 1.77
N PHE A 146 -11.91 6.70 0.65
CA PHE A 146 -12.66 6.80 -0.60
C PHE A 146 -14.10 6.27 -0.44
N PHE A 147 -14.27 5.10 0.16
CA PHE A 147 -15.58 4.50 0.44
C PHE A 147 -16.42 5.42 1.34
N ALA A 148 -15.87 5.89 2.47
CA ALA A 148 -16.59 6.77 3.38
C ALA A 148 -17.05 8.06 2.68
N SER A 149 -16.18 8.70 1.90
CA SER A 149 -16.51 9.90 1.15
C SER A 149 -17.56 9.64 0.08
N SER A 150 -17.53 8.50 -0.63
CA SER A 150 -18.51 8.13 -1.66
C SER A 150 -19.92 7.87 -1.13
N LYS A 151 -20.07 7.59 0.18
CA LYS A 151 -21.37 7.35 0.86
C LYS A 151 -21.94 8.60 1.52
N ILE A 152 -21.25 9.73 1.40
CA ILE A 152 -21.68 11.02 1.99
C ILE A 152 -22.13 11.94 0.86
N ASN A 153 -23.32 12.50 1.02
CA ASN A 153 -23.80 13.54 0.14
C ASN A 153 -23.25 14.89 0.61
N GLY A 154 -22.27 15.43 -0.11
CA GLY A 154 -21.64 16.71 0.19
C GLY A 154 -20.17 16.60 0.59
N PRO A 155 -19.51 17.75 0.78
CA PRO A 155 -18.09 17.81 1.07
C PRO A 155 -17.76 17.25 2.46
N VAL A 156 -16.67 16.51 2.53
CA VAL A 156 -16.11 15.99 3.78
C VAL A 156 -14.97 16.90 4.22
N LYS A 157 -15.11 17.51 5.38
CA LYS A 157 -14.10 18.39 5.96
C LYS A 157 -12.88 17.61 6.45
N ARG A 158 -13.14 16.48 7.13
CA ARG A 158 -12.08 15.70 7.78
C ARG A 158 -12.46 14.23 7.89
N ILE A 159 -11.47 13.36 7.72
CA ILE A 159 -11.58 11.96 8.15
C ILE A 159 -10.45 11.64 9.13
N GLU A 160 -10.81 11.02 10.25
CA GLU A 160 -9.88 10.39 11.19
C GLU A 160 -10.09 8.88 11.15
N SER A 161 -9.01 8.14 10.90
CA SER A 161 -9.05 6.68 10.92
C SER A 161 -8.38 6.11 12.17
N PHE A 162 -8.88 4.95 12.62
CA PHE A 162 -8.48 4.28 13.85
C PHE A 162 -8.27 2.80 13.55
N HIS A 163 -7.02 2.34 13.65
CA HIS A 163 -6.62 1.01 13.23
C HIS A 163 -6.30 0.10 14.40
N ALA A 164 -6.87 -1.11 14.36
CA ALA A 164 -6.51 -2.23 15.21
C ALA A 164 -6.19 -3.44 14.33
N GLY A 165 -5.29 -4.29 14.78
CA GLY A 165 -4.95 -5.51 14.05
C GLY A 165 -4.07 -6.43 14.89
N GLN A 166 -4.01 -7.67 14.45
CA GLN A 166 -3.13 -8.69 15.02
C GLN A 166 -2.44 -9.43 13.89
N GLY A 167 -1.11 -9.47 13.94
CA GLY A 167 -0.30 -10.12 12.92
C GLY A 167 1.17 -10.20 13.33
N GLY A 168 2.01 -10.56 12.38
CA GLY A 168 3.45 -10.71 12.58
C GLY A 168 4.29 -9.73 11.75
N VAL A 169 5.61 -9.87 11.84
CA VAL A 169 6.59 -9.07 11.10
C VAL A 169 7.50 -9.99 10.30
N SER A 170 7.86 -9.62 9.07
CA SER A 170 8.82 -10.37 8.23
C SER A 170 10.17 -9.67 8.12
N GLY A 171 11.15 -10.42 7.63
CA GLY A 171 12.47 -9.89 7.32
C GLY A 171 12.46 -8.78 6.27
N GLY A 172 11.52 -8.77 5.33
CA GLY A 172 11.35 -7.70 4.34
C GLY A 172 10.94 -6.38 5.00
N THR A 173 9.96 -6.41 5.90
CA THR A 173 9.50 -5.24 6.66
C THR A 173 10.63 -4.68 7.55
N THR A 174 11.35 -5.57 8.23
CA THR A 174 12.48 -5.15 9.05
C THR A 174 13.60 -4.52 8.23
N GLU A 175 13.96 -5.10 7.08
CA GLU A 175 15.00 -4.56 6.20
C GLU A 175 14.61 -3.17 5.65
N THR A 176 13.34 -2.96 5.26
CA THR A 176 12.84 -1.65 4.87
C THR A 176 13.00 -0.63 5.99
N GLY A 177 12.58 -0.96 7.24
CA GLY A 177 12.73 -0.08 8.39
C GLY A 177 14.20 0.30 8.67
N PHE A 178 15.12 -0.66 8.59
CA PHE A 178 16.56 -0.40 8.75
C PHE A 178 17.13 0.45 7.63
N SER A 179 16.77 0.16 6.37
CA SER A 179 17.28 0.91 5.23
C SER A 179 16.79 2.36 5.23
N MET A 180 15.55 2.62 5.66
CA MET A 180 15.06 3.98 5.88
C MET A 180 15.88 4.74 6.93
N GLY A 181 16.31 4.05 7.99
CA GLY A 181 17.19 4.63 9.02
C GLY A 181 18.59 4.99 8.50
N ASP A 182 19.06 4.40 7.39
CA ASP A 182 20.33 4.73 6.76
C ASP A 182 20.26 5.92 5.81
N LEU A 183 19.06 6.28 5.35
CA LEU A 183 18.85 7.36 4.40
C LEU A 183 18.77 8.72 5.09
N LYS A 184 19.50 9.72 4.54
CA LYS A 184 19.42 11.11 4.98
C LYS A 184 18.27 11.81 4.26
N LEU A 185 17.03 11.46 4.58
CA LEU A 185 15.84 11.94 3.87
C LEU A 185 15.49 13.41 4.13
N GLY A 186 16.13 14.06 5.11
CA GLY A 186 16.03 15.50 5.35
C GLY A 186 14.60 16.02 5.46
N LYS A 187 14.31 17.12 4.77
CA LYS A 187 12.99 17.78 4.79
C LYS A 187 11.87 16.93 4.18
N LYS A 188 12.16 16.00 3.25
CA LYS A 188 11.14 15.11 2.63
C LYS A 188 10.41 14.26 3.68
N MET A 189 11.11 13.83 4.75
CA MET A 189 10.48 13.04 5.83
C MET A 189 9.44 13.83 6.63
N ASN A 190 9.60 15.13 6.74
CA ASN A 190 8.79 15.98 7.61
C ASN A 190 7.63 16.64 6.87
N ASP A 191 7.59 16.57 5.54
CA ASP A 191 6.48 17.14 4.76
C ASP A 191 5.29 16.16 4.75
N PRO A 192 4.17 16.51 5.37
CA PRO A 192 2.98 15.67 5.39
C PRO A 192 2.25 15.59 4.04
N TYR A 193 2.62 16.42 3.08
CA TYR A 193 2.02 16.51 1.73
C TYR A 193 3.03 16.24 0.61
N VAL A 194 4.16 15.62 0.93
CA VAL A 194 5.25 15.38 -0.03
C VAL A 194 4.83 14.66 -1.31
N LEU A 195 3.76 13.87 -1.29
CA LEU A 195 3.25 13.15 -2.47
C LEU A 195 2.24 13.97 -3.29
N ASN A 196 1.77 15.09 -2.78
CA ASN A 196 0.76 15.90 -3.46
C ASN A 196 1.35 16.60 -4.70
N PRO A 197 0.51 16.91 -5.71
CA PRO A 197 0.88 17.81 -6.79
C PRO A 197 1.29 19.19 -6.24
N GLU A 198 2.14 19.87 -6.96
CA GLU A 198 2.53 21.24 -6.60
C GLU A 198 1.31 22.16 -6.56
N ASN A 199 1.30 23.08 -5.61
CA ASN A 199 0.24 24.07 -5.40
C ASN A 199 -1.17 23.51 -5.09
N SER A 200 -1.31 22.20 -4.84
CA SER A 200 -2.59 21.55 -4.49
C SER A 200 -2.94 21.60 -2.99
N VAL A 201 -2.11 22.23 -2.16
CA VAL A 201 -2.25 22.21 -0.69
C VAL A 201 -2.45 23.63 -0.17
N SER A 202 -3.59 23.88 0.48
CA SER A 202 -3.91 25.16 1.09
C SER A 202 -3.06 25.44 2.34
N LYS A 203 -3.03 26.71 2.78
CA LYS A 203 -2.39 27.09 4.04
C LYS A 203 -3.04 26.41 5.24
N GLU A 204 -4.36 26.24 5.21
CA GLU A 204 -5.15 25.60 6.26
C GLU A 204 -4.81 24.10 6.36
N GLN A 205 -4.76 23.40 5.24
CA GLN A 205 -4.34 22.00 5.20
C GLN A 205 -2.92 21.81 5.75
N LYS A 206 -1.98 22.71 5.39
CA LYS A 206 -0.61 22.65 5.92
C LYS A 206 -0.55 22.82 7.44
N ALA A 207 -1.38 23.70 8.00
CA ALA A 207 -1.45 23.92 9.44
C ALA A 207 -1.99 22.71 10.22
N LEU A 208 -2.92 21.95 9.62
CA LEU A 208 -3.58 20.79 10.23
C LEU A 208 -2.95 19.43 9.82
N GLY A 209 -2.01 19.43 8.90
CA GLY A 209 -1.47 18.21 8.27
C GLY A 209 -0.46 17.42 9.10
N SER A 210 -0.09 17.85 10.29
CA SER A 210 0.86 17.11 11.14
C SER A 210 0.28 15.78 11.59
N ASP A 211 1.07 14.70 11.48
CA ASP A 211 0.67 13.39 11.96
C ASP A 211 0.53 13.39 13.49
N SER A 212 -0.50 12.74 14.01
CA SER A 212 -0.76 12.69 15.44
C SER A 212 0.19 11.72 16.14
N VAL A 213 0.91 12.20 17.13
CA VAL A 213 1.83 11.39 17.96
C VAL A 213 1.37 11.22 19.41
N GLY A 214 0.24 11.81 19.77
CA GLY A 214 -0.26 11.85 21.14
C GLY A 214 -1.19 10.71 21.51
N LEU A 215 -1.20 10.37 22.83
CA LEU A 215 -2.19 9.48 23.41
C LEU A 215 -3.45 10.28 23.77
N LYS A 216 -4.61 9.88 23.23
CA LYS A 216 -5.88 10.60 23.44
C LYS A 216 -7.02 9.61 23.72
N LYS A 217 -8.04 10.06 24.49
CA LYS A 217 -9.29 9.31 24.63
C LYS A 217 -10.23 9.69 23.49
N ASN A 218 -10.66 8.70 22.72
CA ASN A 218 -11.71 8.86 21.71
C ASN A 218 -13.07 8.55 22.35
N LYS A 219 -13.90 9.61 22.49
CA LYS A 219 -15.22 9.49 23.13
C LYS A 219 -16.23 8.74 22.23
N SER A 220 -16.18 8.95 20.91
CA SER A 220 -17.12 8.35 19.95
C SER A 220 -16.98 6.83 19.87
N LEU A 221 -15.75 6.31 19.96
CA LEU A 221 -15.44 4.88 19.93
C LEU A 221 -15.25 4.27 21.33
N ASN A 222 -15.43 5.06 22.39
CA ASN A 222 -15.14 4.69 23.79
C ASN A 222 -13.79 3.95 23.94
N SER A 223 -12.74 4.53 23.39
CA SER A 223 -11.42 3.90 23.21
C SER A 223 -10.27 4.86 23.51
N TRP A 224 -9.05 4.35 23.48
CA TRP A 224 -7.82 5.12 23.52
C TRP A 224 -7.14 5.08 22.17
N THR A 225 -6.53 6.17 21.75
CA THR A 225 -5.80 6.28 20.48
C THR A 225 -4.38 6.71 20.75
N GLY A 226 -3.46 6.22 19.94
CA GLY A 226 -2.04 6.56 19.98
C GLY A 226 -1.45 6.63 18.56
N PRO A 227 -0.16 6.87 18.43
CA PRO A 227 0.51 6.91 17.13
C PRO A 227 0.38 5.54 16.44
N PHE A 228 0.05 5.58 15.15
CA PHE A 228 0.05 4.41 14.30
C PHE A 228 1.32 4.42 13.45
N ILE A 229 2.09 3.32 13.50
CA ILE A 229 3.42 3.28 12.88
C ILE A 229 3.38 3.52 11.36
N MET A 230 2.30 3.07 10.70
CA MET A 230 2.14 3.23 9.25
C MET A 230 1.58 4.58 8.83
N ALA A 231 1.10 5.40 9.78
CA ALA A 231 0.54 6.72 9.51
C ALA A 231 1.49 7.61 8.69
N VAL A 232 2.80 7.47 8.91
CA VAL A 232 3.82 8.23 8.19
C VAL A 232 3.81 7.98 6.66
N SER A 233 3.36 6.82 6.21
CA SER A 233 3.17 6.52 4.79
C SER A 233 1.72 6.74 4.35
N ASN A 234 0.78 6.16 5.07
CA ASN A 234 -0.63 6.12 4.69
C ASN A 234 -1.26 7.50 4.55
N THR A 235 -0.96 8.42 5.49
CA THR A 235 -1.51 9.79 5.45
C THR A 235 -1.10 10.53 4.19
N ARG A 236 0.11 10.29 3.69
CA ARG A 236 0.61 10.89 2.44
C ARG A 236 -0.11 10.32 1.22
N VAL A 237 -0.37 9.00 1.22
CA VAL A 237 -1.13 8.33 0.14
C VAL A 237 -2.55 8.86 0.10
N VAL A 238 -3.27 8.89 1.22
CA VAL A 238 -4.66 9.40 1.30
C VAL A 238 -4.76 10.88 0.90
N ARG A 239 -3.82 11.71 1.33
CA ARG A 239 -3.78 13.15 0.97
C ARG A 239 -3.50 13.35 -0.52
N ARG A 240 -2.65 12.49 -1.12
CA ARG A 240 -2.46 12.47 -2.57
C ARG A 240 -3.74 12.06 -3.29
N SER A 241 -4.45 11.05 -2.79
CA SER A 241 -5.75 10.63 -3.35
C SER A 241 -6.74 11.78 -3.35
N ALA A 242 -6.88 12.50 -2.23
CA ALA A 242 -7.74 13.68 -2.13
C ALA A 242 -7.38 14.72 -3.20
N ALA A 243 -6.09 15.07 -3.34
CA ALA A 243 -5.63 16.07 -4.30
C ALA A 243 -5.85 15.64 -5.76
N LEU A 244 -5.59 14.38 -6.10
CA LEU A 244 -5.79 13.88 -7.47
C LEU A 244 -7.26 13.78 -7.83
N LEU A 245 -8.14 13.39 -6.88
CA LEU A 245 -9.60 13.37 -7.09
C LEU A 245 -10.15 14.78 -7.20
N ASP A 246 -9.65 15.74 -6.42
CA ASP A 246 -10.06 17.14 -6.51
C ASP A 246 -9.79 17.73 -7.89
N LEU A 247 -8.61 17.44 -8.46
CA LEU A 247 -8.25 17.90 -9.81
C LEU A 247 -9.12 17.28 -10.92
N ASN A 248 -9.64 16.05 -10.72
CA ASN A 248 -10.24 15.27 -11.80
C ASN A 248 -11.72 14.94 -11.61
N GLN A 249 -12.26 14.90 -10.38
CA GLN A 249 -13.56 14.30 -10.07
C GLN A 249 -14.34 15.00 -8.94
N GLY A 250 -13.94 16.21 -8.51
CA GLY A 250 -14.61 16.97 -7.45
C GLY A 250 -14.20 16.62 -6.02
N GLY A 251 -13.18 15.74 -5.86
CA GLY A 251 -12.49 15.50 -4.59
C GLY A 251 -13.34 14.97 -3.44
N TYR A 252 -12.75 14.99 -2.22
CA TYR A 252 -13.48 14.67 -0.99
C TYR A 252 -14.11 15.91 -0.36
N GLY A 253 -13.60 17.10 -0.62
CA GLY A 253 -14.05 18.38 -0.10
C GLY A 253 -12.94 19.42 -0.07
N GLU A 254 -13.31 20.69 -0.13
CA GLU A 254 -12.40 21.82 -0.02
C GLU A 254 -11.66 21.75 1.34
N ASN A 255 -10.35 21.94 1.31
CA ASN A 255 -9.50 21.85 2.52
C ASN A 255 -9.60 20.54 3.31
N PHE A 256 -9.94 19.42 2.63
CA PHE A 256 -10.00 18.10 3.22
C PHE A 256 -8.73 17.75 4.01
N THR A 257 -8.91 17.23 5.22
CA THR A 257 -7.81 16.79 6.08
C THR A 257 -7.98 15.35 6.51
N TYR A 258 -6.85 14.64 6.66
CA TYR A 258 -6.83 13.24 7.08
C TYR A 258 -5.79 13.01 8.17
N GLN A 259 -6.19 12.24 9.20
CA GLN A 259 -5.29 11.76 10.25
C GLN A 259 -5.54 10.30 10.58
N GLU A 260 -4.53 9.62 11.10
CA GLU A 260 -4.52 8.20 11.34
C GLU A 260 -3.98 7.87 12.72
N HIS A 261 -4.63 6.90 13.40
CA HIS A 261 -4.34 6.55 14.79
C HIS A 261 -4.37 5.04 14.98
N ALA A 262 -3.56 4.53 15.89
CA ALA A 262 -3.77 3.21 16.46
C ALA A 262 -4.92 3.25 17.50
N PHE A 263 -5.69 2.18 17.56
CA PHE A 263 -6.89 2.03 18.38
C PHE A 263 -6.69 1.00 19.50
N TYR A 264 -7.04 1.36 20.73
CA TYR A 264 -6.87 0.49 21.90
C TYR A 264 -8.10 0.55 22.82
N LYS A 265 -8.61 -0.62 23.25
CA LYS A 265 -9.71 -0.69 24.21
C LYS A 265 -9.32 -0.25 25.62
N LYS A 266 -8.05 -0.46 26.04
CA LYS A 266 -7.57 -0.21 27.40
C LYS A 266 -6.46 0.84 27.43
N PHE A 267 -6.52 1.76 28.41
CA PHE A 267 -5.50 2.80 28.60
C PHE A 267 -4.08 2.23 28.80
N LYS A 268 -3.94 1.20 29.66
CA LYS A 268 -2.63 0.59 29.92
C LYS A 268 -1.99 0.02 28.65
N THR A 269 -2.78 -0.61 27.79
CA THR A 269 -2.31 -1.12 26.50
C THR A 269 -1.89 0.04 25.59
N ALA A 270 -2.72 1.09 25.48
CA ALA A 270 -2.42 2.26 24.69
C ALA A 270 -1.10 2.92 25.13
N LEU A 271 -0.92 3.11 26.44
CA LEU A 271 0.29 3.70 27.00
C LEU A 271 1.55 2.88 26.70
N LEU A 272 1.47 1.55 26.94
CA LEU A 272 2.60 0.65 26.71
C LEU A 272 2.98 0.60 25.24
N VAL A 273 2.01 0.39 24.34
CA VAL A 273 2.32 0.30 22.91
C VAL A 273 2.80 1.63 22.34
N THR A 274 2.22 2.76 22.76
CA THR A 274 2.70 4.09 22.39
C THR A 274 4.16 4.27 22.80
N PHE A 275 4.50 3.94 24.06
CA PHE A 275 5.88 4.03 24.56
C PHE A 275 6.84 3.14 23.71
N LEU A 276 6.46 1.88 23.48
CA LEU A 276 7.29 0.96 22.69
C LEU A 276 7.44 1.44 21.23
N THR A 277 6.40 1.98 20.60
CA THR A 277 6.45 2.53 19.25
C THR A 277 7.40 3.72 19.15
N LEU A 278 7.33 4.66 20.10
CA LEU A 278 8.23 5.81 20.13
C LEU A 278 9.67 5.40 20.42
N LEU A 279 9.88 4.46 21.35
CA LEU A 279 11.20 3.90 21.66
C LEU A 279 11.80 3.19 20.44
N PHE A 280 11.02 2.38 19.74
CA PHE A 280 11.45 1.70 18.51
C PHE A 280 11.83 2.71 17.42
N GLY A 281 11.01 3.73 17.20
CA GLY A 281 11.32 4.82 16.27
C GLY A 281 12.61 5.58 16.62
N LEU A 282 12.89 5.76 17.92
CA LEU A 282 14.15 6.34 18.39
C LEU A 282 15.34 5.41 18.13
N ILE A 283 15.20 4.12 18.44
CA ILE A 283 16.24 3.11 18.22
C ILE A 283 16.62 3.04 16.73
N LEU A 284 15.66 3.07 15.83
CA LEU A 284 15.91 3.04 14.38
C LEU A 284 16.78 4.23 13.89
N ARG A 285 16.74 5.36 14.61
CA ARG A 285 17.54 6.57 14.28
C ARG A 285 18.95 6.53 14.89
N THR A 286 19.28 5.52 15.70
CA THR A 286 20.55 5.41 16.40
C THR A 286 21.38 4.21 15.91
N PRO A 287 22.69 4.18 16.14
CA PRO A 287 23.52 3.01 15.83
C PRO A 287 23.10 1.73 16.57
N ILE A 288 22.34 1.84 17.67
CA ILE A 288 21.82 0.71 18.48
C ILE A 288 20.98 -0.25 17.60
N ARG A 289 20.34 0.25 16.53
CA ARG A 289 19.61 -0.59 15.57
C ARG A 289 20.44 -1.79 15.06
N LYS A 290 21.76 -1.63 14.89
CA LYS A 290 22.65 -2.71 14.43
C LYS A 290 22.72 -3.88 15.43
N LEU A 291 22.54 -3.59 16.74
CA LEU A 291 22.55 -4.60 17.78
C LEU A 291 21.28 -5.42 17.85
N ILE A 292 20.13 -4.82 17.49
CA ILE A 292 18.84 -5.52 17.50
C ILE A 292 18.56 -6.27 16.19
N ARG A 293 19.24 -5.95 15.10
CA ARG A 293 19.05 -6.59 13.79
C ARG A 293 19.13 -8.11 13.80
N PRO A 294 20.10 -8.77 14.51
CA PRO A 294 20.16 -10.23 14.58
C PRO A 294 18.98 -10.90 15.29
N LEU A 295 18.21 -10.15 16.10
CA LEU A 295 17.04 -10.64 16.85
C LEU A 295 15.74 -10.59 16.02
N LEU A 296 15.79 -10.01 14.84
CA LEU A 296 14.63 -9.82 13.96
C LEU A 296 14.63 -10.85 12.82
N PRO A 297 13.46 -11.15 12.22
CA PRO A 297 13.35 -12.08 11.11
C PRO A 297 14.31 -11.73 9.97
N LYS A 298 14.92 -12.73 9.35
CA LYS A 298 15.81 -12.58 8.19
C LYS A 298 14.99 -12.44 6.89
N PRO A 299 15.60 -11.89 5.82
CA PRO A 299 14.95 -11.85 4.50
C PRO A 299 14.46 -13.24 4.06
N GLY A 300 13.17 -13.35 3.71
CA GLY A 300 12.49 -14.61 3.36
C GLY A 300 11.78 -15.28 4.54
N GLU A 301 12.03 -14.87 5.77
CA GLU A 301 11.30 -15.33 6.95
C GLU A 301 10.12 -14.42 7.28
N GLY A 302 9.08 -14.98 7.91
CA GLY A 302 7.89 -14.26 8.31
C GLY A 302 7.04 -15.03 9.32
N PRO A 303 5.84 -14.56 9.65
CA PRO A 303 4.97 -15.20 10.64
C PRO A 303 4.54 -16.61 10.21
N SER A 304 4.23 -17.45 11.22
CA SER A 304 3.71 -18.79 10.98
C SER A 304 2.35 -18.79 10.27
N GLU A 305 1.99 -19.89 9.61
CA GLU A 305 0.67 -20.03 8.98
C GLU A 305 -0.48 -19.86 10.00
N GLU A 306 -0.29 -20.33 11.22
CA GLU A 306 -1.25 -20.16 12.30
C GLU A 306 -1.44 -18.68 12.69
N THR A 307 -0.34 -17.94 12.87
CA THR A 307 -0.38 -16.49 13.13
C THR A 307 -1.09 -15.76 11.99
N MET A 308 -0.77 -16.11 10.73
CA MET A 308 -1.40 -15.51 9.56
C MET A 308 -2.90 -15.84 9.46
N LYS A 309 -3.33 -17.03 9.86
CA LYS A 309 -4.73 -17.46 9.82
C LYS A 309 -5.56 -16.78 10.91
N ASN A 310 -5.02 -16.68 12.12
CA ASN A 310 -5.71 -16.16 13.31
C ASN A 310 -5.65 -14.64 13.45
N GLY A 311 -4.90 -13.96 12.59
CA GLY A 311 -4.84 -12.51 12.52
C GLY A 311 -6.16 -11.87 12.07
N PHE A 312 -6.24 -10.57 12.26
CA PHE A 312 -7.35 -9.73 11.78
C PHE A 312 -6.89 -8.29 11.62
N PHE A 313 -7.65 -7.51 10.89
CA PHE A 313 -7.56 -6.05 10.91
C PHE A 313 -8.96 -5.44 11.03
N ASP A 314 -9.00 -4.26 11.65
CA ASP A 314 -10.21 -3.51 11.91
C ASP A 314 -9.89 -2.01 11.88
N SER A 315 -10.49 -1.29 10.96
CA SER A 315 -10.22 0.11 10.69
C SER A 315 -11.52 0.90 10.70
N PHE A 316 -11.66 1.82 11.64
CA PHE A 316 -12.80 2.72 11.76
C PHE A 316 -12.47 4.08 11.15
N PHE A 317 -13.43 4.72 10.50
CA PHE A 317 -13.30 6.03 9.89
C PHE A 317 -14.41 6.93 10.39
N THR A 318 -14.04 8.02 11.05
CA THR A 318 -14.99 9.07 11.44
C THR A 318 -14.88 10.21 10.43
N ALA A 319 -15.89 10.38 9.60
CA ALA A 319 -15.98 11.46 8.65
C ALA A 319 -16.77 12.63 9.27
N GLU A 320 -16.17 13.81 9.31
CA GLU A 320 -16.78 15.05 9.77
C GLU A 320 -17.10 15.93 8.56
N LEU A 321 -18.35 16.38 8.47
CA LEU A 321 -18.86 17.27 7.43
C LEU A 321 -18.69 18.73 7.87
N ASP A 322 -18.86 19.69 6.95
CA ASP A 322 -18.76 21.11 7.24
C ASP A 322 -19.80 21.61 8.25
N ASN A 323 -20.97 20.98 8.31
CA ASN A 323 -21.99 21.28 9.32
C ASN A 323 -21.71 20.70 10.71
N GLY A 324 -20.58 20.00 10.90
CA GLY A 324 -20.20 19.36 12.15
C GLY A 324 -20.80 17.97 12.37
N GLU A 325 -21.64 17.48 11.48
CA GLU A 325 -22.16 16.10 11.51
C GLU A 325 -20.99 15.11 11.37
N LYS A 326 -21.07 13.99 12.12
CA LYS A 326 -20.08 12.92 12.05
C LYS A 326 -20.74 11.61 11.66
N LYS A 327 -20.13 10.93 10.68
CA LYS A 327 -20.55 9.61 10.23
C LYS A 327 -19.42 8.62 10.44
N LEU A 328 -19.78 7.41 10.89
CA LEU A 328 -18.85 6.32 11.18
C LEU A 328 -18.89 5.28 10.07
N PHE A 329 -17.71 4.83 9.65
CA PHE A 329 -17.53 3.75 8.69
C PHE A 329 -16.50 2.76 9.21
N ARG A 330 -16.45 1.57 8.62
CA ARG A 330 -15.56 0.50 9.04
C ARG A 330 -15.08 -0.31 7.85
N VAL A 331 -13.79 -0.67 7.86
CA VAL A 331 -13.19 -1.63 6.92
C VAL A 331 -12.49 -2.70 7.74
N HIS A 332 -12.87 -3.96 7.56
CA HIS A 332 -12.29 -5.04 8.36
C HIS A 332 -12.19 -6.36 7.60
N GLY A 333 -11.36 -7.26 8.11
CA GLY A 333 -11.19 -8.58 7.51
C GLY A 333 -10.42 -9.54 8.41
N LYS A 334 -10.51 -10.84 8.08
CA LYS A 334 -9.78 -11.92 8.75
C LYS A 334 -8.45 -12.17 8.07
N GLY A 335 -7.45 -12.52 8.86
CA GLY A 335 -6.09 -12.81 8.42
C GLY A 335 -5.12 -11.75 8.90
N ASP A 336 -3.86 -12.15 9.03
CA ASP A 336 -2.75 -11.27 9.37
C ASP A 336 -2.67 -10.10 8.37
N PRO A 337 -2.71 -8.85 8.85
CA PRO A 337 -2.68 -7.69 7.96
C PRO A 337 -1.36 -7.57 7.19
N GLY A 338 -0.25 -7.88 7.83
CA GLY A 338 1.07 -7.66 7.26
C GLY A 338 1.38 -8.51 6.03
N TYR A 339 0.81 -9.73 5.91
CA TYR A 339 1.22 -10.63 4.83
C TYR A 339 0.07 -11.34 4.14
N LYS A 340 -0.78 -12.06 4.86
CA LYS A 340 -1.90 -12.78 4.25
C LYS A 340 -2.90 -11.82 3.60
N VAL A 341 -3.23 -10.73 4.29
CA VAL A 341 -4.13 -9.69 3.77
C VAL A 341 -3.40 -8.84 2.73
N THR A 342 -2.15 -8.46 2.98
CA THR A 342 -1.32 -7.71 2.02
C THR A 342 -1.15 -8.43 0.69
N SER A 343 -0.86 -9.76 0.71
CA SER A 343 -0.76 -10.53 -0.54
C SER A 343 -2.10 -10.59 -1.30
N LYS A 344 -3.22 -10.71 -0.58
CA LYS A 344 -4.57 -10.59 -1.18
C LYS A 344 -4.75 -9.20 -1.82
N PHE A 345 -4.45 -8.13 -1.10
CA PHE A 345 -4.65 -6.77 -1.58
C PHE A 345 -3.88 -6.47 -2.86
N VAL A 346 -2.60 -6.78 -2.91
CA VAL A 346 -1.79 -6.51 -4.10
C VAL A 346 -2.16 -7.42 -5.27
N CYS A 347 -2.54 -8.68 -5.02
CA CYS A 347 -3.04 -9.57 -6.07
C CYS A 347 -4.37 -9.08 -6.64
N GLU A 348 -5.33 -8.68 -5.77
CA GLU A 348 -6.61 -8.13 -6.22
C GLU A 348 -6.43 -6.77 -6.93
N SER A 349 -5.45 -5.95 -6.53
CA SER A 349 -5.08 -4.73 -7.25
C SER A 349 -4.61 -5.04 -8.68
N ALA A 350 -3.73 -6.03 -8.85
CA ALA A 350 -3.28 -6.46 -10.17
C ALA A 350 -4.43 -7.07 -11.00
N LEU A 351 -5.26 -7.91 -10.38
CA LEU A 351 -6.44 -8.51 -11.03
C LEU A 351 -7.48 -7.46 -11.42
N THR A 352 -7.64 -6.39 -10.63
CA THR A 352 -8.54 -5.27 -10.96
C THR A 352 -8.11 -4.58 -12.26
N LEU A 353 -6.80 -4.33 -12.43
CA LEU A 353 -6.25 -3.78 -13.69
C LEU A 353 -6.53 -4.65 -14.91
N ILE A 354 -6.61 -5.97 -14.74
CA ILE A 354 -6.86 -6.92 -15.83
C ILE A 354 -8.36 -7.11 -16.10
N LYS A 355 -9.13 -7.36 -15.04
CA LYS A 355 -10.52 -7.84 -15.16
C LYS A 355 -11.55 -6.72 -15.18
N GLU A 356 -11.22 -5.55 -14.63
CA GLU A 356 -12.15 -4.41 -14.49
C GLU A 356 -11.69 -3.18 -15.29
N ASN A 357 -10.84 -3.39 -16.30
CA ASN A 357 -10.19 -2.30 -17.05
C ASN A 357 -11.15 -1.24 -17.58
N ASP A 358 -12.35 -1.65 -18.01
CA ASP A 358 -13.38 -0.75 -18.55
C ASP A 358 -14.11 0.09 -17.48
N LYS A 359 -13.98 -0.30 -16.19
CA LYS A 359 -14.63 0.35 -15.05
C LYS A 359 -13.69 1.18 -14.19
N LEU A 360 -12.39 1.20 -14.53
CA LEU A 360 -11.39 1.90 -13.73
C LEU A 360 -11.64 3.41 -13.70
N PRO A 361 -11.34 4.09 -12.57
CA PRO A 361 -11.46 5.54 -12.47
C PRO A 361 -10.75 6.27 -13.61
N GLY A 362 -11.35 7.30 -14.17
CA GLY A 362 -10.78 8.10 -15.25
C GLY A 362 -10.69 7.41 -16.62
N GLY A 363 -11.16 6.15 -16.75
CA GLY A 363 -11.14 5.40 -18.02
C GLY A 363 -9.76 4.90 -18.44
N LYS A 364 -9.66 4.35 -19.66
CA LYS A 364 -8.45 3.68 -20.17
C LYS A 364 -7.27 4.63 -20.38
N GLU A 365 -7.53 5.89 -20.72
CA GLU A 365 -6.50 6.89 -20.99
C GLU A 365 -5.93 7.50 -19.70
N TYR A 366 -6.54 7.25 -18.55
CA TYR A 366 -6.08 7.76 -17.27
C TYR A 366 -4.89 6.96 -16.75
N GLY A 367 -3.76 7.62 -16.62
CA GLY A 367 -2.51 7.05 -16.15
C GLY A 367 -1.74 7.97 -15.22
N GLY A 368 -0.54 7.56 -14.86
CA GLY A 368 0.35 8.29 -13.95
C GLY A 368 0.84 7.44 -12.79
N VAL A 369 1.61 8.03 -11.89
CA VAL A 369 1.90 7.46 -10.57
C VAL A 369 0.72 7.82 -9.67
N LEU A 370 -0.15 6.85 -9.45
CA LEU A 370 -1.46 6.98 -8.80
C LEU A 370 -1.43 6.38 -7.38
N THR A 371 -2.58 6.44 -6.72
CA THR A 371 -2.83 5.76 -5.44
C THR A 371 -3.87 4.64 -5.66
N PRO A 372 -4.06 3.72 -4.72
CA PRO A 372 -5.11 2.70 -4.84
C PRO A 372 -6.49 3.28 -5.11
N ALA A 373 -6.89 4.34 -4.40
CA ALA A 373 -8.20 4.98 -4.59
C ALA A 373 -8.34 5.62 -5.98
N THR A 374 -7.31 6.33 -6.45
CA THR A 374 -7.38 7.04 -7.74
C THR A 374 -7.14 6.14 -8.94
N GLY A 375 -6.37 5.07 -8.78
CA GLY A 375 -6.04 4.14 -9.85
C GLY A 375 -6.98 2.95 -9.98
N LEU A 376 -7.64 2.54 -8.89
CA LEU A 376 -8.46 1.32 -8.83
C LEU A 376 -9.87 1.57 -8.29
N GLY A 377 -10.02 2.44 -7.27
CA GLY A 377 -11.30 2.93 -6.77
C GLY A 377 -12.34 1.87 -6.42
N GLN A 378 -13.59 2.12 -6.82
CA GLN A 378 -14.73 1.23 -6.54
C GLN A 378 -14.55 -0.20 -7.08
N PRO A 379 -14.01 -0.44 -8.30
CA PRO A 379 -13.75 -1.79 -8.79
C PRO A 379 -12.89 -2.65 -7.85
N LEU A 380 -11.86 -2.07 -7.21
CA LEU A 380 -11.07 -2.81 -6.23
C LEU A 380 -11.85 -3.06 -4.93
N ILE A 381 -12.66 -2.10 -4.45
CA ILE A 381 -13.54 -2.30 -3.29
C ILE A 381 -14.48 -3.47 -3.53
N ASP A 382 -15.12 -3.54 -4.69
CA ASP A 382 -16.06 -4.60 -5.06
C ASP A 382 -15.37 -5.98 -5.05
N ARG A 383 -14.18 -6.08 -5.67
CA ARG A 383 -13.40 -7.31 -5.67
C ARG A 383 -12.94 -7.73 -4.27
N LEU A 384 -12.47 -6.80 -3.46
CA LEU A 384 -12.08 -7.08 -2.08
C LEU A 384 -13.26 -7.54 -1.23
N SER A 385 -14.44 -6.95 -1.45
CA SER A 385 -15.67 -7.35 -0.75
C SER A 385 -16.07 -8.79 -1.08
N LEU A 386 -15.96 -9.21 -2.33
CA LEU A 386 -16.16 -10.61 -2.74
C LEU A 386 -15.12 -11.56 -2.13
N ASN A 387 -13.96 -11.05 -1.74
CA ASN A 387 -12.85 -11.81 -1.16
C ASN A 387 -12.71 -11.66 0.36
N GLY A 388 -13.80 -11.28 1.06
CA GLY A 388 -13.91 -11.29 2.51
C GLY A 388 -13.24 -10.11 3.22
N VAL A 389 -13.21 -8.95 2.56
CA VAL A 389 -12.96 -7.65 3.18
C VAL A 389 -14.27 -6.89 3.23
N ASN A 390 -14.70 -6.47 4.41
CA ASN A 390 -15.99 -5.82 4.58
C ASN A 390 -15.81 -4.30 4.65
N PHE A 391 -16.58 -3.59 3.84
CA PHE A 391 -16.71 -2.13 3.84
C PHE A 391 -18.12 -1.79 4.32
N GLU A 392 -18.24 -1.16 5.49
CA GLU A 392 -19.52 -0.94 6.20
C GLU A 392 -19.72 0.54 6.51
N GLY A 393 -20.96 1.01 6.40
CA GLY A 393 -21.34 2.36 6.82
C GLY A 393 -22.24 3.12 5.84
N PRO A 394 -22.80 4.26 6.33
CA PRO A 394 -22.64 4.82 7.67
C PRO A 394 -23.27 3.95 8.76
N LEU A 395 -22.57 3.82 9.94
CA LEU A 395 -22.96 3.01 11.10
C LEU A 395 -23.71 3.85 12.13
#